data_dd8c84ddc73ebbb3c4086053d54d26fe
#
_entry.id   dd8c84ddc73ebbb3c4086053d54d26fe
#
_cell.length_a   1.000
_cell.length_b   1.000
_cell.length_c   1.000
_cell.angle_alpha   90.00
_cell.angle_beta   90.00
_cell.angle_gamma   90.00
#
_symmetry.space_group_name_H-M   'P 1'
#
loop_
_entity.id
_entity.type
_entity.pdbx_description
1 polymer ?
#
loop_
_entity_poly.entity_id
_entity_poly.type
_entity_poly.pdbx_seq_one_letter_code
_entity_poly.pdbx_strand_id
1 'polypeptide(L)'
;MTKKFKKTFSFASHMGRREFLQMSSLVAATPSIFAQDASPVAVQKIHSCDMRVTDVTRSVKFYQDFFGAPVQARRGEQVFLRVGDGPRFFSLSPTLPGQEPGFSHIGLSVAEFDAEQIQVQLEKFGIARGVAPAPDQSRLSVAATSWLEQQGAASELFFADHEGLIYHLMSDNYCGGNAAGGGCFEMPEQPAIGGMFTLIDYSHFTNFLSNRARANAFYTQVFGKTFQAYQGPGAPVIGVGDGMQFLMYVGGEEESAPAVPGRIDHVCFSVENFDVDRLLARLVDYGLKPRENPQETAPLMHWISLRMPNRGGAERGTPELYFTDPDGLRIQLQDRSYCGGTGYLGDICAQL
;
A
#
# COMPACT_ATOMS: atom_id res chain seq x y z
N MET A 1 10.29 3.60 70.78
CA MET A 1 9.28 4.56 71.26
C MET A 1 8.43 4.92 70.03
N THR A 2 7.34 4.23 69.88
CA THR A 2 5.89 4.56 70.08
C THR A 2 5.47 5.85 69.34
N LYS A 3 4.55 5.86 68.39
CA LYS A 3 3.10 5.62 68.56
C LYS A 3 2.37 5.45 67.22
N LYS A 4 1.48 4.48 67.17
CA LYS A 4 0.37 4.29 66.21
C LYS A 4 -0.65 5.43 66.35
N PHE A 5 -1.25 5.81 65.17
CA PHE A 5 -2.63 6.34 65.18
C PHE A 5 -3.42 5.72 64.04
N LYS A 6 -4.34 4.83 64.42
CA LYS A 6 -5.52 4.43 63.62
C LYS A 6 -6.57 5.52 63.76
N LYS A 7 -7.21 5.94 62.70
CA LYS A 7 -8.52 6.57 62.71
C LYS A 7 -9.41 5.89 61.70
N THR A 8 -10.29 5.06 62.24
CA THR A 8 -11.51 4.53 61.62
C THR A 8 -12.55 5.66 61.64
N PHE A 9 -13.16 5.94 60.47
CA PHE A 9 -14.45 6.64 60.44
C PHE A 9 -15.46 5.76 59.71
N SER A 10 -16.41 5.28 60.50
CA SER A 10 -17.67 4.67 60.07
C SER A 10 -18.70 5.79 59.91
N PHE A 11 -19.33 5.85 58.73
CA PHE A 11 -20.62 6.53 58.58
C PHE A 11 -21.55 5.59 57.81
N ALA A 12 -22.41 4.93 58.58
CA ALA A 12 -23.62 4.34 58.06
C ALA A 12 -24.73 5.41 58.18
N SER A 13 -25.27 5.84 57.08
CA SER A 13 -26.55 6.54 57.06
C SER A 13 -27.52 5.80 56.14
N HIS A 14 -28.65 5.40 56.76
CA HIS A 14 -29.77 4.79 56.10
C HIS A 14 -30.40 5.74 55.10
N MET A 15 -30.44 5.33 53.83
CA MET A 15 -31.36 5.91 52.84
C MET A 15 -32.49 4.94 52.57
N GLY A 16 -33.72 5.40 52.83
CA GLY A 16 -34.94 4.63 52.73
C GLY A 16 -35.31 4.29 51.27
N ARG A 17 -35.88 3.08 51.10
CA ARG A 17 -36.30 2.51 49.80
C ARG A 17 -37.30 3.34 48.97
N ARG A 18 -37.76 4.48 49.47
CA ARG A 18 -38.73 5.36 48.74
C ARG A 18 -38.09 6.48 47.93
N GLU A 19 -36.84 6.85 48.17
CA GLU A 19 -36.18 7.93 47.39
C GLU A 19 -35.49 7.43 46.13
N PHE A 20 -35.36 6.09 45.99
CA PHE A 20 -34.73 5.50 44.81
C PHE A 20 -35.68 5.39 43.59
N LEU A 21 -36.96 5.68 43.76
CA LEU A 21 -37.97 5.51 42.69
C LEU A 21 -38.44 6.82 42.03
N GLN A 22 -37.86 7.96 42.40
CA GLN A 22 -38.26 9.26 41.80
C GLN A 22 -37.19 9.94 40.95
N MET A 23 -36.04 9.31 40.72
CA MET A 23 -35.02 9.82 39.80
C MET A 23 -34.81 8.97 38.54
N SER A 24 -35.81 8.18 38.18
CA SER A 24 -35.82 7.44 36.89
C SER A 24 -36.70 8.16 35.87
N SER A 25 -36.58 9.45 35.72
CA SER A 25 -37.15 10.16 34.59
C SER A 25 -36.07 10.40 33.55
N LEU A 26 -36.09 9.54 32.57
CA LEU A 26 -35.83 9.77 31.14
C LEU A 26 -34.85 10.90 30.79
N VAL A 27 -33.59 10.55 30.69
CA VAL A 27 -32.85 10.96 29.49
C VAL A 27 -32.68 9.67 28.67
N ALA A 28 -33.62 9.43 27.77
CA ALA A 28 -33.37 8.63 26.60
C ALA A 28 -32.34 9.45 25.77
N ALA A 29 -31.06 9.26 26.11
CA ALA A 29 -29.99 9.55 25.20
C ALA A 29 -30.23 8.60 24.03
N THR A 30 -30.96 9.08 23.01
CA THR A 30 -30.81 8.50 21.68
C THR A 30 -29.31 8.45 21.44
N PRO A 31 -28.71 7.25 21.22
CA PRO A 31 -27.39 7.24 20.68
C PRO A 31 -27.55 8.01 19.36
N SER A 32 -26.96 9.21 19.27
CA SER A 32 -26.63 9.77 17.99
C SER A 32 -25.75 8.71 17.36
N ILE A 33 -26.37 7.91 16.50
CA ILE A 33 -25.65 7.17 15.46
C ILE A 33 -25.07 8.32 14.65
N PHE A 34 -23.86 8.76 15.02
CA PHE A 34 -22.99 9.41 14.06
C PHE A 34 -22.88 8.34 12.98
N ALA A 35 -23.62 8.54 11.90
CA ALA A 35 -23.31 7.89 10.65
C ALA A 35 -21.82 8.16 10.47
N GLN A 36 -21.00 7.15 10.65
CA GLN A 36 -19.60 7.22 10.30
C GLN A 36 -19.65 7.57 8.84
N ASP A 37 -19.30 8.81 8.50
CA ASP A 37 -19.32 9.26 7.10
C ASP A 37 -18.58 8.20 6.32
N ALA A 38 -19.23 7.67 5.29
CA ALA A 38 -18.65 6.60 4.49
C ALA A 38 -17.28 7.08 4.00
N SER A 39 -16.29 6.21 4.11
CA SER A 39 -14.95 6.49 3.60
C SER A 39 -15.02 7.11 2.19
N PRO A 40 -14.24 8.15 1.90
CA PRO A 40 -14.26 8.78 0.59
C PRO A 40 -13.85 7.83 -0.54
N VAL A 41 -13.07 6.78 -0.24
CA VAL A 41 -12.60 5.81 -1.23
C VAL A 41 -12.86 4.38 -0.76
N ALA A 42 -13.79 3.70 -1.40
CA ALA A 42 -14.11 2.29 -1.13
C ALA A 42 -13.12 1.35 -1.86
N VAL A 43 -11.87 1.32 -1.35
CA VAL A 43 -10.78 0.53 -1.95
C VAL A 43 -11.09 -0.96 -1.91
N GLN A 44 -10.92 -1.64 -3.06
CA GLN A 44 -11.10 -3.07 -3.21
C GLN A 44 -9.78 -3.84 -3.26
N LYS A 45 -8.83 -3.40 -4.09
CA LYS A 45 -7.55 -4.11 -4.31
C LYS A 45 -6.42 -3.14 -4.66
N ILE A 46 -5.19 -3.58 -4.42
CA ILE A 46 -4.03 -3.04 -5.13
C ILE A 46 -4.14 -3.52 -6.58
N HIS A 47 -4.20 -2.58 -7.49
CA HIS A 47 -4.47 -2.85 -8.89
C HIS A 47 -3.24 -2.70 -9.78
N SER A 48 -2.43 -1.67 -9.51
CA SER A 48 -1.27 -1.38 -10.34
C SER A 48 -0.17 -0.61 -9.61
N CYS A 49 0.96 -0.49 -10.27
CA CYS A 49 1.96 0.56 -10.00
C CYS A 49 2.58 1.03 -11.31
N ASP A 50 3.07 2.25 -11.31
CA ASP A 50 3.89 2.77 -12.40
C ASP A 50 5.35 2.90 -11.95
N MET A 51 6.25 2.33 -12.75
CA MET A 51 7.69 2.37 -12.55
C MET A 51 8.33 3.21 -13.66
N ARG A 52 9.03 4.26 -13.27
CA ARG A 52 9.83 5.06 -14.20
C ARG A 52 11.21 4.45 -14.33
N VAL A 53 11.57 4.11 -15.55
CA VAL A 53 12.80 3.39 -15.90
C VAL A 53 13.59 4.15 -16.94
N THR A 54 14.91 3.98 -16.95
CA THR A 54 15.78 4.68 -17.93
C THR A 54 15.67 4.10 -19.33
N ASP A 55 15.30 2.82 -19.47
CA ASP A 55 15.11 2.13 -20.75
C ASP A 55 13.93 1.15 -20.64
N VAL A 56 12.78 1.54 -21.20
CA VAL A 56 11.55 0.75 -21.17
C VAL A 56 11.74 -0.60 -21.85
N THR A 57 12.47 -0.67 -22.99
CA THR A 57 12.66 -1.93 -23.72
C THR A 57 13.48 -2.93 -22.90
N ARG A 58 14.57 -2.48 -22.27
CA ARG A 58 15.39 -3.29 -21.37
C ARG A 58 14.58 -3.78 -20.18
N SER A 59 13.80 -2.89 -19.57
CA SER A 59 13.01 -3.25 -18.39
C SER A 59 11.83 -4.17 -18.73
N VAL A 60 11.14 -4.00 -19.87
CA VAL A 60 10.14 -4.97 -20.36
C VAL A 60 10.76 -6.35 -20.52
N LYS A 61 11.92 -6.44 -21.19
CA LYS A 61 12.62 -7.72 -21.34
C LYS A 61 12.95 -8.35 -19.98
N PHE A 62 13.51 -7.57 -19.05
CA PHE A 62 13.84 -8.04 -17.70
C PHE A 62 12.61 -8.63 -16.99
N TYR A 63 11.52 -7.89 -16.92
CA TYR A 63 10.31 -8.36 -16.23
C TYR A 63 9.61 -9.52 -16.95
N GLN A 64 9.73 -9.60 -18.26
CA GLN A 64 9.25 -10.76 -19.02
C GLN A 64 10.13 -12.00 -18.77
N ASP A 65 11.44 -11.87 -18.70
CA ASP A 65 12.34 -12.96 -18.34
C ASP A 65 12.03 -13.47 -16.91
N PHE A 66 11.70 -12.56 -15.99
CA PHE A 66 11.39 -12.90 -14.59
C PHE A 66 10.00 -13.52 -14.44
N PHE A 67 8.98 -12.85 -14.93
CA PHE A 67 7.58 -13.17 -14.61
C PHE A 67 6.80 -13.75 -15.78
N GLY A 68 7.37 -13.77 -16.98
CA GLY A 68 6.60 -14.13 -18.17
C GLY A 68 5.39 -13.23 -18.40
N ALA A 69 5.43 -12.00 -17.87
CA ALA A 69 4.30 -11.09 -17.87
C ALA A 69 3.95 -10.61 -19.31
N PRO A 70 2.75 -10.91 -19.83
CA PRO A 70 2.35 -10.46 -21.14
C PRO A 70 2.09 -8.95 -21.15
N VAL A 71 2.33 -8.30 -22.29
CA VAL A 71 1.94 -6.90 -22.50
C VAL A 71 0.44 -6.85 -22.75
N GLN A 72 -0.31 -6.24 -21.84
CA GLN A 72 -1.77 -6.13 -21.97
C GLN A 72 -2.26 -4.82 -22.57
N ALA A 73 -1.43 -3.79 -22.57
CA ALA A 73 -1.72 -2.50 -23.18
C ALA A 73 -0.43 -1.71 -23.44
N ARG A 74 -0.54 -0.69 -24.31
CA ARG A 74 0.51 0.32 -24.55
C ARG A 74 -0.13 1.70 -24.63
N ARG A 75 0.58 2.72 -24.14
CA ARG A 75 0.15 4.12 -24.21
C ARG A 75 1.38 5.01 -24.51
N GLY A 76 1.58 5.35 -25.77
CA GLY A 76 2.84 5.96 -26.19
C GLY A 76 4.01 5.02 -25.91
N GLU A 77 5.00 5.50 -25.16
CA GLU A 77 6.16 4.69 -24.74
C GLU A 77 5.90 3.85 -23.48
N GLN A 78 4.80 4.11 -22.78
CA GLN A 78 4.43 3.35 -21.59
C GLN A 78 3.91 1.96 -21.97
N VAL A 79 4.41 0.94 -21.27
CA VAL A 79 4.05 -0.48 -21.48
C VAL A 79 3.42 -1.04 -20.21
N PHE A 80 2.29 -1.73 -20.35
CA PHE A 80 1.51 -2.30 -19.25
C PHE A 80 1.68 -3.81 -19.24
N LEU A 81 2.37 -4.33 -18.24
CA LEU A 81 2.66 -5.75 -18.06
C LEU A 81 1.65 -6.36 -17.06
N ARG A 82 1.00 -7.43 -17.48
CA ARG A 82 -0.07 -8.08 -16.71
C ARG A 82 0.45 -8.75 -15.44
N VAL A 83 -0.33 -8.62 -14.36
CA VAL A 83 -0.13 -9.33 -13.09
C VAL A 83 -1.17 -10.43 -12.96
N GLY A 84 -0.74 -11.68 -12.81
CA GLY A 84 -1.62 -12.83 -12.72
C GLY A 84 -2.53 -12.96 -13.95
N ASP A 85 -3.79 -13.25 -13.72
CA ASP A 85 -4.80 -13.38 -14.77
C ASP A 85 -5.30 -12.01 -15.30
N GLY A 86 -4.81 -10.91 -14.74
CA GLY A 86 -5.26 -9.56 -15.07
C GLY A 86 -6.64 -9.19 -14.46
N PRO A 87 -7.16 -8.01 -14.77
CA PRO A 87 -6.60 -6.92 -15.56
C PRO A 87 -5.47 -6.14 -14.85
N ARG A 88 -5.12 -6.48 -13.62
CA ARG A 88 -4.04 -5.85 -12.84
C ARG A 88 -2.73 -5.84 -13.61
N PHE A 89 -1.92 -4.81 -13.40
CA PHE A 89 -0.68 -4.64 -14.14
C PHE A 89 0.35 -3.84 -13.33
N PHE A 90 1.59 -3.88 -13.75
CA PHE A 90 2.54 -2.81 -13.51
C PHE A 90 2.91 -2.17 -14.84
N SER A 91 3.10 -0.85 -14.85
CA SER A 91 3.51 -0.14 -16.04
C SER A 91 4.95 0.32 -15.94
N LEU A 92 5.59 0.37 -17.09
CA LEU A 92 6.94 0.86 -17.29
C LEU A 92 6.86 2.12 -18.16
N SER A 93 7.24 3.26 -17.58
CA SER A 93 7.27 4.56 -18.22
C SER A 93 8.72 5.07 -18.33
N PRO A 94 9.10 5.80 -19.38
CA PRO A 94 10.42 6.40 -19.43
C PRO A 94 10.56 7.48 -18.33
N THR A 95 11.75 7.61 -17.75
CA THR A 95 12.09 8.77 -16.93
C THR A 95 12.12 10.03 -17.80
N LEU A 96 11.66 11.15 -17.26
CA LEU A 96 11.83 12.43 -17.90
C LEU A 96 13.28 12.92 -17.74
N PRO A 97 13.77 13.83 -18.61
CA PRO A 97 15.12 14.38 -18.48
C PRO A 97 15.36 14.96 -17.08
N GLY A 98 16.41 14.50 -16.41
CA GLY A 98 16.78 14.92 -15.05
C GLY A 98 16.01 14.23 -13.94
N GLN A 99 15.15 13.25 -14.23
CA GLN A 99 14.49 12.42 -13.22
C GLN A 99 15.27 11.13 -13.00
N GLU A 100 15.35 10.72 -11.74
CA GLU A 100 15.84 9.41 -11.37
C GLU A 100 14.75 8.34 -11.55
N PRO A 101 15.14 7.09 -11.83
CA PRO A 101 14.22 5.97 -11.80
C PRO A 101 13.51 5.84 -10.46
N GLY A 102 12.26 5.38 -10.47
CA GLY A 102 11.48 5.29 -9.24
C GLY A 102 10.06 4.84 -9.46
N PHE A 103 9.37 4.54 -8.38
CA PHE A 103 7.92 4.32 -8.43
C PHE A 103 7.21 5.67 -8.52
N SER A 104 6.30 5.82 -9.48
CA SER A 104 5.54 7.05 -9.68
C SER A 104 4.31 7.12 -8.78
N HIS A 105 3.50 6.06 -8.80
CA HIS A 105 2.24 5.98 -8.04
C HIS A 105 1.80 4.53 -7.80
N ILE A 106 0.88 4.36 -6.86
CA ILE A 106 0.18 3.11 -6.57
C ILE A 106 -1.23 3.20 -7.13
N GLY A 107 -1.66 2.21 -7.91
CA GLY A 107 -3.02 2.10 -8.39
C GLY A 107 -3.89 1.25 -7.47
N LEU A 108 -5.06 1.76 -7.13
CA LEU A 108 -6.06 1.06 -6.31
C LEU A 108 -7.37 0.95 -7.08
N SER A 109 -7.94 -0.25 -7.13
CA SER A 109 -9.31 -0.38 -7.62
C SER A 109 -10.31 0.02 -6.55
N VAL A 110 -11.40 0.64 -7.00
CA VAL A 110 -12.46 1.18 -6.15
C VAL A 110 -13.81 0.62 -6.59
N ALA A 111 -14.64 0.27 -5.61
CA ALA A 111 -16.00 -0.19 -5.87
C ALA A 111 -16.82 0.92 -6.56
N GLU A 112 -17.61 0.53 -7.55
CA GLU A 112 -18.52 1.45 -8.26
C GLU A 112 -17.80 2.73 -8.71
N PHE A 113 -16.63 2.59 -9.33
CA PHE A 113 -15.74 3.69 -9.68
C PHE A 113 -16.43 4.73 -10.56
N ASP A 114 -16.54 5.94 -10.03
CA ASP A 114 -16.92 7.17 -10.72
C ASP A 114 -15.95 8.27 -10.30
N ALA A 115 -15.07 8.66 -11.22
CA ALA A 115 -13.98 9.58 -10.95
C ALA A 115 -14.46 10.93 -10.39
N GLU A 116 -15.53 11.51 -10.96
CA GLU A 116 -16.07 12.79 -10.53
C GLU A 116 -16.74 12.71 -9.16
N GLN A 117 -17.52 11.66 -8.90
CA GLN A 117 -18.17 11.47 -7.61
C GLN A 117 -17.14 11.22 -6.50
N ILE A 118 -16.13 10.38 -6.75
CA ILE A 118 -15.07 10.13 -5.78
C ILE A 118 -14.26 11.39 -5.52
N GLN A 119 -13.98 12.22 -6.54
CA GLN A 119 -13.29 13.49 -6.35
C GLN A 119 -14.09 14.44 -5.47
N VAL A 120 -15.42 14.50 -5.62
CA VAL A 120 -16.30 15.28 -4.72
C VAL A 120 -16.24 14.76 -3.28
N GLN A 121 -16.16 13.45 -3.08
CA GLN A 121 -16.03 12.87 -1.74
C GLN A 121 -14.65 13.15 -1.12
N LEU A 122 -13.57 13.08 -1.90
CA LEU A 122 -12.23 13.48 -1.48
C LEU A 122 -12.18 14.94 -1.06
N GLU A 123 -12.84 15.83 -1.81
CA GLU A 123 -12.92 17.25 -1.48
C GLU A 123 -13.66 17.51 -0.16
N LYS A 124 -14.79 16.82 0.08
CA LYS A 124 -15.51 16.88 1.37
C LYS A 124 -14.69 16.35 2.53
N PHE A 125 -13.80 15.39 2.27
CA PHE A 125 -12.88 14.85 3.27
C PHE A 125 -11.71 15.80 3.57
N GLY A 126 -11.47 16.82 2.75
CA GLY A 126 -10.39 17.79 2.91
C GLY A 126 -9.20 17.59 1.94
N ILE A 127 -9.35 16.72 0.95
CA ILE A 127 -8.38 16.57 -0.16
C ILE A 127 -8.82 17.53 -1.28
N ALA A 128 -8.14 18.66 -1.39
CA ALA A 128 -8.55 19.74 -2.29
C ALA A 128 -8.43 19.33 -3.77
N ARG A 129 -9.28 19.90 -4.63
CA ARG A 129 -9.05 19.80 -6.07
C ARG A 129 -7.81 20.59 -6.48
N GLY A 130 -6.99 20.00 -7.32
CA GLY A 130 -5.74 20.57 -7.79
C GLY A 130 -5.43 20.16 -9.21
N VAL A 131 -4.16 20.28 -9.55
CA VAL A 131 -3.59 19.83 -10.82
C VAL A 131 -2.47 18.82 -10.53
N ALA A 132 -2.14 18.00 -11.49
CA ALA A 132 -1.01 17.10 -11.39
C ALA A 132 0.25 17.89 -10.99
N PRO A 133 1.03 17.42 -9.98
CA PRO A 133 2.27 18.06 -9.61
C PRO A 133 3.25 18.03 -10.79
N ALA A 134 3.93 19.15 -11.03
CA ALA A 134 4.94 19.19 -12.07
C ALA A 134 6.07 18.19 -11.78
N PRO A 135 6.58 17.49 -12.78
CA PRO A 135 7.55 16.40 -12.60
C PRO A 135 8.86 16.81 -11.93
N ASP A 136 9.24 18.07 -12.04
CA ASP A 136 10.49 18.66 -11.55
C ASP A 136 10.35 19.41 -10.22
N GLN A 137 9.13 19.48 -9.67
CA GLN A 137 8.86 20.18 -8.42
C GLN A 137 8.84 19.23 -7.23
N SER A 138 9.17 19.78 -6.05
CA SER A 138 8.96 19.09 -4.80
C SER A 138 7.47 18.72 -4.67
N ARG A 139 7.20 17.45 -4.38
CA ARG A 139 5.83 16.97 -4.18
C ARG A 139 5.25 17.32 -2.83
N LEU A 140 6.02 17.95 -1.94
CA LEU A 140 5.53 18.44 -0.66
C LEU A 140 4.46 19.50 -0.88
N SER A 141 3.32 19.35 -0.23
CA SER A 141 2.21 20.29 -0.28
C SER A 141 1.68 20.60 1.11
N VAL A 142 1.15 21.79 1.27
CA VAL A 142 0.45 22.18 2.50
C VAL A 142 -0.84 21.40 2.69
N ALA A 143 -1.46 20.95 1.59
CA ALA A 143 -2.69 20.18 1.61
C ALA A 143 -2.60 18.98 0.65
N ALA A 144 -3.26 17.89 1.01
CA ALA A 144 -3.48 16.80 0.07
C ALA A 144 -4.34 17.29 -1.10
N THR A 145 -4.06 16.82 -2.31
CA THR A 145 -4.72 17.27 -3.53
C THR A 145 -5.17 16.11 -4.40
N SER A 146 -6.28 16.28 -5.12
CA SER A 146 -6.79 15.35 -6.13
C SER A 146 -6.93 16.04 -7.48
N TRP A 147 -6.72 15.28 -8.57
CA TRP A 147 -6.88 15.79 -9.93
C TRP A 147 -7.39 14.71 -10.88
N LEU A 148 -7.99 15.16 -11.96
CA LEU A 148 -8.42 14.31 -13.07
C LEU A 148 -7.47 14.48 -14.24
N GLU A 149 -7.08 13.38 -14.85
CA GLU A 149 -6.37 13.36 -16.12
C GLU A 149 -7.27 12.76 -17.21
N GLN A 150 -7.37 13.45 -18.33
CA GLN A 150 -8.14 12.95 -19.47
C GLN A 150 -7.29 12.01 -20.31
N GLN A 151 -7.74 10.79 -20.46
CA GLN A 151 -7.12 9.77 -21.30
C GLN A 151 -8.13 9.31 -22.37
N GLY A 152 -8.11 9.97 -23.51
CA GLY A 152 -9.12 9.75 -24.54
C GLY A 152 -10.52 10.08 -24.02
N ALA A 153 -11.41 9.08 -23.94
CA ALA A 153 -12.76 9.24 -23.43
C ALA A 153 -12.91 8.96 -21.93
N ALA A 154 -11.84 8.54 -21.23
CA ALA A 154 -11.86 8.22 -19.82
C ALA A 154 -11.20 9.31 -18.98
N SER A 155 -11.77 9.57 -17.80
CA SER A 155 -11.13 10.39 -16.76
C SER A 155 -10.44 9.46 -15.76
N GLU A 156 -9.15 9.64 -15.59
CA GLU A 156 -8.35 8.98 -14.56
C GLU A 156 -8.29 9.87 -13.32
N LEU A 157 -8.51 9.32 -12.16
CA LEU A 157 -8.51 10.07 -10.89
C LEU A 157 -7.26 9.76 -10.08
N PHE A 158 -6.54 10.81 -9.74
CA PHE A 158 -5.37 10.73 -8.86
C PHE A 158 -5.59 11.56 -7.60
N PHE A 159 -4.92 11.18 -6.53
CA PHE A 159 -4.70 12.07 -5.40
C PHE A 159 -3.29 11.89 -4.85
N ALA A 160 -2.77 12.95 -4.24
CA ALA A 160 -1.50 12.95 -3.51
C ALA A 160 -1.74 13.38 -2.06
N ASP A 161 -1.02 12.77 -1.12
CA ASP A 161 -0.98 13.22 0.25
C ASP A 161 -0.09 14.48 0.42
N HIS A 162 0.04 14.95 1.65
CA HIS A 162 0.87 16.12 1.99
C HIS A 162 2.36 15.95 1.67
N GLU A 163 2.85 14.71 1.62
CA GLU A 163 4.24 14.39 1.34
C GLU A 163 4.46 13.96 -0.12
N GLY A 164 3.40 14.02 -0.95
CA GLY A 164 3.45 13.78 -2.37
C GLY A 164 3.43 12.32 -2.77
N LEU A 165 3.02 11.42 -1.90
CA LEU A 165 2.74 10.04 -2.28
C LEU A 165 1.44 10.00 -3.10
N ILE A 166 1.54 9.49 -4.33
CA ILE A 166 0.46 9.54 -5.32
C ILE A 166 -0.26 8.19 -5.39
N TYR A 167 -1.58 8.26 -5.42
CA TYR A 167 -2.48 7.14 -5.70
C TYR A 167 -3.30 7.40 -6.95
N HIS A 168 -3.39 6.40 -7.82
CA HIS A 168 -4.28 6.37 -8.97
C HIS A 168 -5.49 5.50 -8.61
N LEU A 169 -6.68 6.06 -8.66
CA LEU A 169 -7.94 5.37 -8.39
C LEU A 169 -8.61 4.97 -9.69
N MET A 170 -9.09 3.73 -9.77
CA MET A 170 -9.59 3.16 -11.00
C MET A 170 -10.67 2.08 -10.77
N SER A 171 -11.36 1.69 -11.83
CA SER A 171 -12.24 0.52 -11.79
C SER A 171 -11.46 -0.78 -11.79
N ASP A 172 -12.08 -1.87 -11.32
CA ASP A 172 -11.47 -3.22 -11.36
C ASP A 172 -11.13 -3.71 -12.78
N ASN A 173 -11.78 -3.14 -13.80
CA ASN A 173 -11.57 -3.52 -15.20
C ASN A 173 -10.54 -2.65 -15.93
N TYR A 174 -9.93 -1.69 -15.25
CA TYR A 174 -8.96 -0.81 -15.86
C TYR A 174 -7.68 -1.56 -16.25
N CYS A 175 -7.22 -1.39 -17.49
CA CYS A 175 -6.06 -2.08 -18.08
C CYS A 175 -4.91 -1.17 -18.48
N GLY A 176 -5.06 0.15 -18.35
CA GLY A 176 -4.05 1.11 -18.78
C GLY A 176 -4.09 1.53 -20.25
N GLY A 177 -4.92 0.89 -21.09
CA GLY A 177 -5.00 1.23 -22.52
C GLY A 177 -5.71 2.53 -22.83
N ASN A 178 -5.64 2.97 -24.09
CA ASN A 178 -6.23 4.24 -24.56
C ASN A 178 -7.73 4.15 -24.87
N ALA A 179 -8.35 2.96 -24.82
CA ALA A 179 -9.77 2.82 -25.04
C ALA A 179 -10.57 3.44 -23.89
N ALA A 180 -11.83 3.78 -24.13
CA ALA A 180 -12.72 4.26 -23.08
C ALA A 180 -12.72 3.27 -21.90
N GLY A 181 -12.47 3.78 -20.69
CA GLY A 181 -12.31 2.93 -19.50
C GLY A 181 -10.96 2.19 -19.39
N GLY A 182 -9.94 2.54 -20.21
CA GLY A 182 -8.61 1.96 -20.09
C GLY A 182 -8.54 0.50 -20.58
N GLY A 183 -9.22 0.14 -21.68
CA GLY A 183 -9.36 -1.24 -22.16
C GLY A 183 -8.04 -1.96 -22.47
N CYS A 184 -8.00 -3.27 -22.23
CA CYS A 184 -6.90 -4.15 -22.61
C CYS A 184 -6.88 -4.43 -24.12
N PHE A 185 -5.75 -4.93 -24.61
CA PHE A 185 -5.72 -5.64 -25.89
C PHE A 185 -6.64 -6.89 -25.82
N GLU A 186 -7.33 -7.20 -26.91
CA GLU A 186 -8.12 -8.44 -27.00
C GLU A 186 -7.25 -9.67 -26.75
N MET A 187 -6.05 -9.69 -27.32
CA MET A 187 -5.03 -10.70 -27.05
C MET A 187 -3.73 -9.99 -26.58
N PRO A 188 -3.33 -10.19 -25.31
CA PRO A 188 -2.07 -9.67 -24.82
C PRO A 188 -0.87 -10.21 -25.59
N GLU A 189 0.14 -9.34 -25.79
CA GLU A 189 1.41 -9.74 -26.42
C GLU A 189 2.15 -10.69 -25.47
N GLN A 190 2.30 -11.94 -25.86
CA GLN A 190 3.00 -12.92 -25.06
C GLN A 190 4.53 -12.74 -25.13
N PRO A 191 5.28 -12.97 -24.04
CA PRO A 191 6.72 -13.00 -24.08
C PRO A 191 7.23 -14.16 -24.93
N ALA A 192 8.45 -14.03 -25.48
CA ALA A 192 9.06 -15.05 -26.31
C ALA A 192 9.37 -16.36 -25.54
N ILE A 193 9.56 -16.25 -24.21
CA ILE A 193 9.82 -17.38 -23.30
C ILE A 193 8.96 -17.22 -22.04
N GLY A 194 8.67 -18.35 -21.38
CA GLY A 194 8.01 -18.31 -20.07
C GLY A 194 8.92 -17.69 -19.00
N GLY A 195 8.33 -17.01 -18.03
CA GLY A 195 9.05 -16.39 -16.91
C GLY A 195 9.69 -17.42 -15.97
N MET A 196 10.68 -16.97 -15.23
CA MET A 196 11.29 -17.78 -14.17
C MET A 196 10.33 -18.02 -13.00
N PHE A 197 9.44 -17.08 -12.74
CA PHE A 197 8.47 -17.09 -11.64
C PHE A 197 7.07 -16.89 -12.18
N THR A 198 6.11 -17.63 -11.62
CA THR A 198 4.68 -17.38 -11.93
C THR A 198 4.18 -16.29 -10.98
N LEU A 199 3.90 -15.13 -11.55
CA LEU A 199 3.35 -13.97 -10.85
C LEU A 199 1.85 -14.20 -10.61
N ILE A 200 1.39 -14.12 -9.34
CA ILE A 200 -0.01 -14.31 -8.98
C ILE A 200 -0.73 -12.97 -8.81
N ASP A 201 -0.20 -12.13 -7.92
CA ASP A 201 -0.85 -10.90 -7.50
C ASP A 201 0.14 -9.92 -6.86
N TYR A 202 -0.32 -8.73 -6.54
CA TYR A 202 0.31 -7.86 -5.56
C TYR A 202 0.14 -8.46 -4.15
N SER A 203 1.19 -8.36 -3.34
CA SER A 203 1.10 -8.57 -1.91
C SER A 203 0.96 -7.23 -1.18
N HIS A 204 1.92 -6.33 -1.36
CA HIS A 204 1.90 -5.05 -0.66
C HIS A 204 2.80 -3.98 -1.27
N PHE A 205 2.65 -2.76 -0.76
CA PHE A 205 3.61 -1.68 -0.91
C PHE A 205 4.13 -1.23 0.45
N THR A 206 5.42 -0.93 0.51
CA THR A 206 6.03 -0.21 1.64
C THR A 206 6.38 1.21 1.20
N ASN A 207 5.90 2.18 1.96
CA ASN A 207 6.01 3.60 1.68
C ASN A 207 6.76 4.29 2.81
N PHE A 208 7.68 5.17 2.48
CA PHE A 208 8.39 6.00 3.46
C PHE A 208 7.79 7.40 3.49
N LEU A 209 7.43 7.83 4.70
CA LEU A 209 6.87 9.14 5.01
C LEU A 209 7.57 9.71 6.25
N SER A 210 7.44 11.00 6.50
CA SER A 210 8.09 11.64 7.65
C SER A 210 7.61 11.12 8.99
N ASN A 211 6.31 10.83 9.10
CA ASN A 211 5.69 10.36 10.35
C ASN A 211 4.67 9.27 10.07
N ARG A 212 4.97 8.05 10.56
CA ARG A 212 4.13 6.87 10.33
C ARG A 212 2.76 6.94 11.03
N ALA A 213 2.67 7.54 12.21
CA ALA A 213 1.41 7.64 12.93
C ALA A 213 0.43 8.55 12.19
N ARG A 214 0.90 9.71 11.71
CA ARG A 214 0.12 10.64 10.89
C ARG A 214 -0.33 9.99 9.58
N ALA A 215 0.58 9.29 8.89
CA ALA A 215 0.26 8.56 7.66
C ALA A 215 -0.81 7.49 7.90
N ASN A 216 -0.64 6.64 8.92
CA ASN A 216 -1.63 5.62 9.24
C ASN A 216 -3.00 6.22 9.60
N ALA A 217 -3.05 7.31 10.37
CA ALA A 217 -4.29 7.99 10.69
C ALA A 217 -4.99 8.55 9.44
N PHE A 218 -4.24 9.15 8.52
CA PHE A 218 -4.76 9.68 7.27
C PHE A 218 -5.32 8.56 6.38
N TYR A 219 -4.53 7.54 6.09
CA TYR A 219 -4.90 6.51 5.12
C TYR A 219 -5.97 5.55 5.64
N THR A 220 -6.04 5.24 6.94
CA THR A 220 -7.15 4.47 7.49
C THR A 220 -8.48 5.21 7.32
N GLN A 221 -8.49 6.53 7.43
CA GLN A 221 -9.69 7.33 7.23
C GLN A 221 -10.06 7.45 5.75
N VAL A 222 -9.08 7.78 4.88
CA VAL A 222 -9.33 7.94 3.43
C VAL A 222 -9.87 6.64 2.82
N PHE A 223 -9.30 5.51 3.18
CA PHE A 223 -9.67 4.21 2.60
C PHE A 223 -10.75 3.48 3.41
N GLY A 224 -11.13 3.99 4.58
CA GLY A 224 -12.08 3.31 5.48
C GLY A 224 -11.63 1.92 5.89
N LYS A 225 -10.33 1.70 6.00
CA LYS A 225 -9.72 0.41 6.30
C LYS A 225 -9.11 0.41 7.69
N THR A 226 -9.03 -0.80 8.27
CA THR A 226 -8.42 -1.03 9.58
C THR A 226 -7.03 -1.64 9.44
N PHE A 227 -6.31 -1.72 10.55
CA PHE A 227 -5.06 -2.47 10.58
C PHE A 227 -5.33 -3.96 10.49
N GLN A 228 -4.62 -4.60 9.57
CA GLN A 228 -4.73 -6.04 9.29
C GLN A 228 -3.73 -6.86 10.12
N ALA A 229 -2.52 -6.34 10.27
CA ALA A 229 -1.42 -6.99 10.98
C ALA A 229 -0.43 -5.95 11.52
N TYR A 230 0.57 -6.43 12.25
CA TYR A 230 1.64 -5.59 12.79
C TYR A 230 3.00 -6.18 12.47
N GLN A 231 3.88 -5.37 11.90
CA GLN A 231 5.27 -5.73 11.62
C GLN A 231 6.20 -5.33 12.77
N GLY A 232 5.75 -5.52 13.99
CA GLY A 232 6.37 -5.14 15.24
C GLY A 232 5.56 -4.09 15.99
N PRO A 233 5.93 -3.75 17.25
CA PRO A 233 5.24 -2.74 18.04
C PRO A 233 5.20 -1.40 17.31
N GLY A 234 4.02 -0.82 17.16
CA GLY A 234 3.84 0.48 16.50
C GLY A 234 4.06 0.49 14.99
N ALA A 235 4.16 -0.67 14.32
CA ALA A 235 4.30 -0.77 12.87
C ALA A 235 3.11 -1.53 12.23
N PRO A 236 1.90 -0.95 12.26
CA PRO A 236 0.73 -1.58 11.66
C PRO A 236 0.80 -1.55 10.14
N VAL A 237 0.07 -2.46 9.50
CA VAL A 237 -0.20 -2.47 8.07
C VAL A 237 -1.70 -2.34 7.82
N ILE A 238 -2.09 -1.53 6.84
CA ILE A 238 -3.48 -1.28 6.48
C ILE A 238 -3.90 -2.33 5.45
N GLY A 239 -4.87 -3.17 5.79
CA GLY A 239 -5.41 -4.18 4.88
C GLY A 239 -6.11 -3.55 3.69
N VAL A 240 -5.92 -4.15 2.51
CA VAL A 240 -6.60 -3.78 1.27
C VAL A 240 -7.33 -5.00 0.72
N GLY A 241 -8.58 -4.82 0.34
CA GLY A 241 -9.42 -5.92 -0.19
C GLY A 241 -9.81 -6.94 0.88
N ASP A 242 -9.77 -8.20 0.52
CA ASP A 242 -10.30 -9.30 1.32
C ASP A 242 -9.25 -9.96 2.25
N GLY A 243 -8.21 -9.25 2.58
CA GLY A 243 -7.39 -9.59 3.74
C GLY A 243 -5.96 -10.06 3.50
N MET A 244 -5.46 -10.14 2.25
CA MET A 244 -4.06 -10.51 2.02
C MET A 244 -3.19 -9.33 1.60
N GLN A 245 -3.72 -8.43 0.77
CA GLN A 245 -2.99 -7.25 0.34
C GLN A 245 -2.95 -6.18 1.43
N PHE A 246 -1.87 -5.43 1.49
CA PHE A 246 -1.77 -4.34 2.46
C PHE A 246 -0.88 -3.18 1.98
N LEU A 247 -1.04 -2.05 2.64
CA LEU A 247 -0.18 -0.88 2.53
C LEU A 247 0.55 -0.68 3.85
N MET A 248 1.86 -0.49 3.78
CA MET A 248 2.68 -0.19 4.94
C MET A 248 3.27 1.20 4.82
N TYR A 249 3.18 1.96 5.91
CA TYR A 249 3.77 3.29 6.03
C TYR A 249 4.85 3.28 7.10
N VAL A 250 6.06 3.60 6.69
CA VAL A 250 7.26 3.66 7.52
C VAL A 250 7.70 5.11 7.65
N GLY A 251 8.15 5.50 8.82
CA GLY A 251 8.61 6.88 9.08
C GLY A 251 9.02 7.08 10.52
N GLY A 252 9.40 8.30 10.83
CA GLY A 252 9.68 8.72 12.20
C GLY A 252 8.46 8.69 13.11
N GLU A 253 8.68 8.84 14.41
CA GLU A 253 7.64 8.93 15.44
C GLU A 253 7.43 10.36 15.94
N GLU A 254 8.38 11.26 15.68
CA GLU A 254 8.30 12.65 16.14
C GLU A 254 7.28 13.44 15.33
N GLU A 255 6.24 13.93 15.99
CA GLU A 255 5.20 14.78 15.36
C GLU A 255 5.77 16.07 14.75
N SER A 256 6.84 16.58 15.34
CA SER A 256 7.51 17.81 14.93
C SER A 256 8.55 17.62 13.82
N ALA A 257 8.81 16.38 13.39
CA ALA A 257 9.76 16.14 12.31
C ALA A 257 9.36 16.91 11.04
N PRO A 258 10.30 17.62 10.39
CA PRO A 258 10.03 18.30 9.12
C PRO A 258 9.49 17.30 8.09
N ALA A 259 8.49 17.71 7.33
CA ALA A 259 8.01 16.91 6.21
C ALA A 259 9.12 16.76 5.16
N VAL A 260 9.29 15.56 4.64
CA VAL A 260 10.15 15.24 3.51
C VAL A 260 9.32 14.58 2.42
N PRO A 261 9.72 14.66 1.14
CA PRO A 261 8.97 14.00 0.09
C PRO A 261 8.78 12.50 0.39
N GLY A 262 7.52 12.08 0.37
CA GLY A 262 7.15 10.67 0.48
C GLY A 262 7.65 9.88 -0.72
N ARG A 263 7.95 8.60 -0.51
CA ARG A 263 8.35 7.70 -1.60
C ARG A 263 7.83 6.29 -1.40
N ILE A 264 7.58 5.62 -2.49
CA ILE A 264 7.37 4.17 -2.50
C ILE A 264 8.75 3.53 -2.39
N ASP A 265 9.00 2.72 -1.35
CA ASP A 265 10.27 2.04 -1.16
C ASP A 265 10.38 0.78 -2.02
N HIS A 266 9.33 -0.02 -2.00
CA HIS A 266 9.25 -1.22 -2.83
C HIS A 266 7.81 -1.68 -3.06
N VAL A 267 7.65 -2.47 -4.10
CA VAL A 267 6.49 -3.31 -4.36
C VAL A 267 6.82 -4.75 -4.00
N CYS A 268 5.85 -5.44 -3.42
CA CYS A 268 5.92 -6.88 -3.21
C CYS A 268 4.90 -7.60 -4.08
N PHE A 269 5.35 -8.62 -4.77
CA PHE A 269 4.51 -9.52 -5.55
C PHE A 269 4.41 -10.89 -4.88
N SER A 270 3.22 -11.48 -4.95
CA SER A 270 2.99 -12.87 -4.61
C SER A 270 3.32 -13.76 -5.81
N VAL A 271 4.10 -14.81 -5.57
CA VAL A 271 4.49 -15.78 -6.60
C VAL A 271 4.02 -17.17 -6.24
N GLU A 272 3.78 -17.98 -7.28
CA GLU A 272 3.36 -19.36 -7.10
C GLU A 272 4.48 -20.22 -6.51
N ASN A 273 4.12 -21.11 -5.59
CA ASN A 273 5.05 -22.06 -4.97
C ASN A 273 6.30 -21.36 -4.41
N PHE A 274 6.10 -20.34 -3.58
CA PHE A 274 7.20 -19.59 -2.96
C PHE A 274 8.10 -20.53 -2.14
N ASP A 275 9.35 -20.64 -2.58
CA ASP A 275 10.43 -21.32 -1.90
C ASP A 275 11.68 -20.44 -2.03
N VAL A 276 12.11 -19.86 -0.92
CA VAL A 276 13.12 -18.80 -0.92
C VAL A 276 14.46 -19.26 -1.48
N ASP A 277 14.88 -20.48 -1.20
CA ASP A 277 16.17 -21.01 -1.65
C ASP A 277 16.16 -21.28 -3.17
N ARG A 278 15.06 -21.88 -3.66
CA ARG A 278 14.86 -22.11 -5.09
C ARG A 278 14.76 -20.81 -5.89
N LEU A 279 14.01 -19.84 -5.37
CA LEU A 279 13.87 -18.55 -6.04
C LEU A 279 15.20 -17.79 -6.05
N LEU A 280 15.92 -17.80 -4.91
CA LEU A 280 17.26 -17.22 -4.81
C LEU A 280 18.23 -17.81 -5.84
N ALA A 281 18.26 -19.15 -5.96
CA ALA A 281 19.13 -19.81 -6.93
C ALA A 281 18.86 -19.31 -8.36
N ARG A 282 17.59 -19.12 -8.74
CA ARG A 282 17.24 -18.59 -10.06
C ARG A 282 17.69 -17.14 -10.26
N LEU A 283 17.63 -16.29 -9.21
CA LEU A 283 18.15 -14.92 -9.29
C LEU A 283 19.67 -14.93 -9.52
N VAL A 284 20.39 -15.81 -8.84
CA VAL A 284 21.84 -15.99 -9.01
C VAL A 284 22.17 -16.50 -10.42
N ASP A 285 21.43 -17.51 -10.90
CA ASP A 285 21.62 -18.07 -12.24
C ASP A 285 21.36 -17.05 -13.34
N TYR A 286 20.43 -16.10 -13.13
CA TYR A 286 20.19 -14.98 -14.03
C TYR A 286 21.32 -13.95 -14.02
N GLY A 287 22.16 -13.94 -12.99
CA GLY A 287 23.32 -13.05 -12.85
C GLY A 287 23.17 -11.92 -11.84
N LEU A 288 22.15 -11.96 -10.98
CA LEU A 288 22.06 -11.02 -9.88
C LEU A 288 23.14 -11.30 -8.83
N LYS A 289 23.67 -10.25 -8.25
CA LYS A 289 24.72 -10.33 -7.23
C LYS A 289 24.15 -10.20 -5.82
N PRO A 290 24.72 -10.85 -4.82
CA PRO A 290 24.32 -10.63 -3.45
C PRO A 290 24.60 -9.18 -3.02
N ARG A 291 23.66 -8.59 -2.26
CA ARG A 291 23.88 -7.30 -1.62
C ARG A 291 24.86 -7.45 -0.47
N GLU A 292 26.00 -6.77 -0.53
CA GLU A 292 27.04 -6.82 0.51
C GLU A 292 26.75 -5.85 1.66
N ASN A 293 26.17 -4.69 1.36
CA ASN A 293 25.88 -3.65 2.35
C ASN A 293 24.35 -3.41 2.44
N PRO A 294 23.73 -3.43 3.64
CA PRO A 294 22.30 -3.14 3.81
C PRO A 294 21.82 -1.80 3.23
N GLN A 295 22.71 -0.84 3.06
CA GLN A 295 22.40 0.46 2.47
C GLN A 295 22.53 0.50 0.94
N GLU A 296 23.04 -0.57 0.34
CA GLU A 296 23.28 -0.64 -1.10
C GLU A 296 21.96 -0.85 -1.87
N THR A 297 21.79 -0.08 -2.95
CA THR A 297 20.63 -0.12 -3.84
C THR A 297 21.04 -0.20 -5.32
N ALA A 298 22.23 -0.74 -5.61
CA ALA A 298 22.69 -0.89 -6.98
C ALA A 298 21.78 -1.82 -7.81
N PRO A 299 21.75 -1.68 -9.14
CA PRO A 299 21.01 -2.56 -10.02
C PRO A 299 21.43 -4.04 -9.91
N LEU A 300 20.49 -4.93 -10.17
CA LEU A 300 20.70 -6.38 -10.30
C LEU A 300 21.34 -7.04 -9.05
N MET A 301 20.83 -6.68 -7.90
CA MET A 301 21.21 -7.27 -6.61
C MET A 301 20.08 -8.12 -6.04
N HIS A 302 20.43 -9.04 -5.13
CA HIS A 302 19.45 -9.80 -4.36
C HIS A 302 19.85 -9.92 -2.89
N TRP A 303 18.87 -10.13 -2.01
CA TRP A 303 19.10 -10.47 -0.60
C TRP A 303 17.86 -11.11 0.01
N ILE A 304 18.05 -11.80 1.13
CA ILE A 304 16.96 -12.29 1.97
C ILE A 304 16.97 -11.50 3.28
N SER A 305 15.79 -11.08 3.72
CA SER A 305 15.53 -10.59 5.07
C SER A 305 14.70 -11.62 5.82
N LEU A 306 15.04 -11.88 7.07
CA LEU A 306 14.21 -12.70 7.95
C LEU A 306 13.42 -11.79 8.88
N ARG A 307 12.11 -11.83 8.75
CA ARG A 307 11.21 -11.17 9.69
C ARG A 307 11.02 -12.05 10.90
N MET A 308 11.68 -11.68 12.00
CA MET A 308 11.65 -12.42 13.26
C MET A 308 10.34 -12.15 14.05
N PRO A 309 9.99 -12.97 15.07
CA PRO A 309 8.76 -12.82 15.85
C PRO A 309 8.55 -11.45 16.45
N ASN A 310 9.60 -10.80 16.94
CA ASN A 310 9.54 -9.42 17.47
C ASN A 310 9.17 -8.36 16.42
N ARG A 311 9.14 -8.74 15.15
CA ARG A 311 8.71 -7.93 14.00
C ARG A 311 7.54 -8.57 13.26
N GLY A 312 6.73 -9.38 13.93
CA GLY A 312 5.54 -10.00 13.38
C GLY A 312 5.78 -11.22 12.49
N GLY A 313 6.98 -11.77 12.46
CA GLY A 313 7.29 -12.97 11.69
C GLY A 313 7.04 -14.27 12.46
N ALA A 314 7.19 -15.39 11.76
CA ALA A 314 7.14 -16.72 12.34
C ALA A 314 8.28 -16.96 13.34
N GLU A 315 8.17 -17.99 14.18
CA GLU A 315 9.15 -18.31 15.24
C GLU A 315 10.59 -18.44 14.72
N ARG A 316 10.78 -19.04 13.55
CA ARG A 316 12.09 -19.19 12.90
C ARG A 316 12.39 -18.11 11.86
N GLY A 317 11.58 -17.05 11.85
CA GLY A 317 11.64 -15.99 10.86
C GLY A 317 10.80 -16.29 9.60
N THR A 318 10.10 -15.27 9.11
CA THR A 318 9.43 -15.32 7.80
C THR A 318 10.41 -14.79 6.77
N PRO A 319 10.81 -15.58 5.76
CA PRO A 319 11.74 -15.12 4.74
C PRO A 319 11.05 -14.11 3.80
N GLU A 320 11.78 -13.06 3.48
CA GLU A 320 11.41 -12.02 2.52
C GLU A 320 12.52 -11.97 1.48
N LEU A 321 12.21 -12.32 0.23
CA LEU A 321 13.18 -12.30 -0.86
C LEU A 321 13.09 -10.99 -1.61
N TYR A 322 14.19 -10.28 -1.70
CA TYR A 322 14.32 -9.02 -2.41
C TYR A 322 15.28 -9.11 -3.57
N PHE A 323 15.01 -8.32 -4.60
CA PHE A 323 15.97 -8.02 -5.65
C PHE A 323 15.80 -6.58 -6.15
N THR A 324 16.78 -6.08 -6.89
CA THR A 324 16.68 -4.82 -7.63
C THR A 324 16.66 -5.08 -9.13
N ASP A 325 15.84 -4.32 -9.83
CA ASP A 325 15.75 -4.34 -11.28
C ASP A 325 16.97 -3.66 -11.95
N PRO A 326 17.03 -3.56 -13.29
CA PRO A 326 18.13 -2.90 -13.99
C PRO A 326 18.32 -1.40 -13.70
N ASP A 327 17.35 -0.75 -13.08
CA ASP A 327 17.41 0.63 -12.62
C ASP A 327 17.61 0.78 -11.11
N GLY A 328 17.72 -0.34 -10.37
CA GLY A 328 17.86 -0.33 -8.93
C GLY A 328 16.54 -0.26 -8.16
N LEU A 329 15.39 -0.38 -8.83
CA LEU A 329 14.10 -0.42 -8.17
C LEU A 329 13.96 -1.71 -7.35
N ARG A 330 13.54 -1.56 -6.10
CA ARG A 330 13.43 -2.68 -5.16
C ARG A 330 12.12 -3.42 -5.35
N ILE A 331 12.24 -4.73 -5.60
CA ILE A 331 11.11 -5.65 -5.73
C ILE A 331 11.24 -6.71 -4.64
N GLN A 332 10.14 -7.03 -3.99
CA GLN A 332 10.06 -8.14 -3.04
C GLN A 332 9.20 -9.26 -3.65
N LEU A 333 9.57 -10.50 -3.37
CA LEU A 333 8.75 -11.66 -3.65
C LEU A 333 8.33 -12.32 -2.35
N GLN A 334 7.09 -12.81 -2.30
CA GLN A 334 6.51 -13.40 -1.11
C GLN A 334 5.54 -14.52 -1.45
N ASP A 335 5.27 -15.37 -0.45
CA ASP A 335 4.19 -16.35 -0.52
C ASP A 335 2.82 -15.67 -0.59
N ARG A 336 1.88 -16.29 -1.30
CA ARG A 336 0.51 -15.77 -1.44
C ARG A 336 -0.25 -15.68 -0.12
N SER A 337 0.14 -16.44 0.90
CA SER A 337 -0.47 -16.40 2.23
C SER A 337 0.07 -15.30 3.14
N TYR A 338 1.08 -14.54 2.70
CA TYR A 338 1.68 -13.49 3.50
C TYR A 338 0.77 -12.25 3.55
N CYS A 339 0.37 -11.87 4.75
CA CYS A 339 -0.59 -10.79 4.99
C CYS A 339 -0.04 -9.65 5.87
N GLY A 340 1.29 -9.55 5.97
CA GLY A 340 1.96 -8.49 6.72
C GLY A 340 2.39 -8.83 8.13
N GLY A 341 2.02 -10.00 8.66
CA GLY A 341 2.47 -10.46 9.98
C GLY A 341 1.97 -11.86 10.29
N THR A 342 2.78 -12.61 11.02
CA THR A 342 2.46 -13.95 11.50
C THR A 342 3.03 -14.10 12.90
N GLY A 343 2.20 -14.46 13.88
CA GLY A 343 2.62 -14.79 15.25
C GLY A 343 2.90 -13.60 16.16
N TYR A 344 2.86 -12.34 15.68
CA TYR A 344 2.89 -11.14 16.50
C TYR A 344 1.47 -10.62 16.67
N LEU A 345 0.95 -10.51 17.86
CA LEU A 345 -0.45 -10.19 18.19
C LEU A 345 -1.49 -11.20 17.66
N GLY A 346 -1.08 -12.38 17.21
CA GLY A 346 -1.94 -13.41 16.62
C GLY A 346 -2.17 -13.25 15.12
N ASP A 347 -2.71 -14.31 14.52
CA ASP A 347 -3.06 -14.32 13.10
C ASP A 347 -4.36 -13.54 12.92
N ILE A 348 -4.25 -12.32 12.41
CA ILE A 348 -5.40 -11.46 12.07
C ILE A 348 -5.64 -11.39 10.57
N CYS A 349 -4.89 -12.16 9.80
CA CYS A 349 -5.09 -12.27 8.38
C CYS A 349 -6.28 -13.17 8.06
N ALA A 350 -7.08 -12.80 7.08
CA ALA A 350 -8.13 -13.68 6.58
C ALA A 350 -7.52 -15.00 6.10
N GLN A 351 -8.08 -16.12 6.55
CA GLN A 351 -7.74 -17.42 5.98
C GLN A 351 -8.40 -17.52 4.60
N LEU A 352 -7.61 -17.87 3.60
CA LEU A 352 -8.10 -18.11 2.23
C LEU A 352 -8.87 -19.42 2.16
#